data_0f952052aced4da7e4f8323833b836f5
#
_entry.id   0f952052aced4da7e4f8323833b836f5
#
_cell.length_a   1.000
_cell.length_b   1.000
_cell.length_c   1.000
_cell.angle_alpha   90.00
_cell.angle_beta   90.00
_cell.angle_gamma   90.00
#
_symmetry.space_group_name_H-M   'P 1'
#
loop_
_entity.id
_entity.type
_entity.pdbx_description
1 polymer ?
#
loop_
_entity_poly.entity_id
_entity_poly.type
_entity_poly.pdbx_seq_one_letter_code
_entity_poly.pdbx_strand_id
1 'polypeptide(L)'
;MRGKGLIIVILLVILGALGSSAFYIVDEREKAIVFQFGEIVASSEEAGLYFKVPVINNVKFFDARIQTMDAAPQLYLTREKKNLVVDSFVKWRVRDARDYYTKLGGLASNARNRLSQRVNDALRREFGNRTVQQVISGDRVEIMTIVRTNIDDEISSLGIEVIDVRLKRVDLDPDISERVYQRMEAERSRVAKDLRARGAEVAEKIRANSDRERTIILANANKTSEELRGNGDATATFIYAEAFSQDREFYRMYRSLNAYTRTFDSPDNLLVIEPSSEFFRYFNTAKPDLAD
;
A
#
# COMPACT_ATOMS: atom_id res chain seq x y z
N MET A 1 -62.95 -50.53 -54.93
CA MET A 1 -63.07 -49.60 -53.77
C MET A 1 -61.83 -49.57 -52.85
N ARG A 2 -60.83 -50.42 -53.00
CA ARG A 2 -59.61 -50.48 -52.13
C ARG A 2 -58.62 -49.39 -52.37
N GLY A 3 -58.58 -48.75 -53.57
CA GLY A 3 -57.59 -47.65 -53.84
C GLY A 3 -57.94 -46.31 -53.20
N LYS A 4 -59.26 -46.00 -53.06
CA LYS A 4 -59.65 -44.70 -52.47
C LYS A 4 -59.32 -44.62 -50.94
N GLY A 5 -59.45 -45.73 -50.21
CA GLY A 5 -59.10 -45.80 -48.80
C GLY A 5 -57.61 -45.65 -48.56
N LEU A 6 -56.76 -46.20 -49.41
CA LEU A 6 -55.32 -46.09 -49.31
C LEU A 6 -54.85 -44.69 -49.54
N ILE A 7 -55.45 -43.97 -50.52
CA ILE A 7 -55.13 -42.56 -50.80
C ILE A 7 -55.52 -41.65 -49.59
N ILE A 8 -56.66 -41.92 -48.93
CA ILE A 8 -57.10 -41.17 -47.73
C ILE A 8 -56.09 -41.35 -46.56
N VAL A 9 -55.67 -42.63 -46.36
CA VAL A 9 -54.67 -42.94 -45.30
C VAL A 9 -53.35 -42.23 -45.58
N ILE A 10 -52.85 -42.27 -46.80
CA ILE A 10 -51.62 -41.55 -47.19
C ILE A 10 -51.78 -40.07 -46.99
N LEU A 11 -52.94 -39.48 -47.38
CA LEU A 11 -53.18 -38.04 -47.17
C LEU A 11 -53.21 -37.64 -45.70
N LEU A 12 -53.80 -38.44 -44.81
CA LEU A 12 -53.85 -38.25 -43.39
C LEU A 12 -52.44 -38.36 -42.79
N VAL A 13 -51.64 -39.31 -43.24
CA VAL A 13 -50.22 -39.43 -42.77
C VAL A 13 -49.39 -38.22 -43.19
N ILE A 14 -49.58 -37.76 -44.44
CA ILE A 14 -48.90 -36.54 -44.93
C ILE A 14 -49.35 -35.30 -44.12
N LEU A 15 -50.67 -35.19 -43.89
CA LEU A 15 -51.21 -34.07 -43.11
C LEU A 15 -50.72 -34.08 -41.66
N GLY A 16 -50.65 -35.26 -41.04
CA GLY A 16 -50.08 -35.45 -39.70
C GLY A 16 -48.57 -35.12 -39.66
N ALA A 17 -47.80 -35.55 -40.65
CA ALA A 17 -46.38 -35.22 -40.77
C ALA A 17 -46.14 -33.74 -40.98
N LEU A 18 -46.95 -33.09 -41.83
CA LEU A 18 -46.88 -31.63 -42.03
C LEU A 18 -47.27 -30.88 -40.76
N GLY A 19 -48.32 -31.34 -40.04
CA GLY A 19 -48.74 -30.73 -38.78
C GLY A 19 -47.67 -30.84 -37.68
N SER A 20 -47.00 -32.00 -37.56
CA SER A 20 -45.91 -32.15 -36.58
C SER A 20 -44.67 -31.33 -36.94
N SER A 21 -44.41 -31.10 -38.23
CA SER A 21 -43.29 -30.28 -38.71
C SER A 21 -43.58 -28.78 -38.67
N ALA A 22 -44.81 -28.37 -38.36
CA ALA A 22 -45.21 -26.96 -38.31
C ALA A 22 -44.80 -26.24 -37.00
N PHE A 23 -44.42 -27.01 -35.97
CA PHE A 23 -44.01 -26.47 -34.71
C PHE A 23 -42.50 -26.67 -34.47
N TYR A 24 -41.86 -25.67 -33.82
CA TYR A 24 -40.51 -25.80 -33.31
C TYR A 24 -40.45 -25.23 -31.90
N ILE A 25 -39.55 -25.77 -31.09
CA ILE A 25 -39.36 -25.38 -29.71
C ILE A 25 -38.02 -24.62 -29.65
N VAL A 26 -38.00 -23.48 -28.98
CA VAL A 26 -36.79 -22.72 -28.66
C VAL A 26 -36.50 -22.94 -27.18
N ASP A 27 -35.31 -23.45 -26.88
CA ASP A 27 -34.83 -23.62 -25.51
C ASP A 27 -34.29 -22.26 -24.99
N GLU A 28 -34.28 -22.04 -23.65
CA GLU A 28 -33.68 -20.87 -23.02
C GLU A 28 -32.21 -20.69 -23.33
N ARG A 29 -31.55 -21.77 -23.75
CA ARG A 29 -30.12 -21.78 -24.14
C ARG A 29 -29.85 -21.36 -25.56
N GLU A 30 -30.92 -21.21 -26.37
CA GLU A 30 -30.85 -20.98 -27.79
C GLU A 30 -31.73 -19.80 -28.18
N LYS A 31 -31.37 -19.18 -29.30
CA LYS A 31 -32.19 -18.18 -29.99
C LYS A 31 -32.41 -18.68 -31.41
N ALA A 32 -33.57 -18.45 -31.94
CA ALA A 32 -33.94 -18.96 -33.27
C ALA A 32 -34.26 -17.82 -34.25
N ILE A 33 -33.85 -18.02 -35.50
CA ILE A 33 -34.24 -17.18 -36.62
C ILE A 33 -34.97 -18.02 -37.64
N VAL A 34 -36.09 -17.51 -38.09
CA VAL A 34 -36.89 -18.14 -39.13
C VAL A 34 -36.62 -17.47 -40.47
N PHE A 35 -36.17 -18.26 -41.42
CA PHE A 35 -35.90 -17.82 -42.79
C PHE A 35 -37.03 -18.29 -43.71
N GLN A 36 -37.47 -17.41 -44.60
CA GLN A 36 -38.35 -17.71 -45.70
C GLN A 36 -37.68 -17.28 -47.01
N PHE A 37 -37.41 -18.20 -47.90
CA PHE A 37 -36.74 -17.96 -49.18
C PHE A 37 -35.40 -17.19 -49.04
N GLY A 38 -34.71 -17.34 -47.87
CA GLY A 38 -33.47 -16.66 -47.59
C GLY A 38 -33.57 -15.31 -46.85
N GLU A 39 -34.81 -14.79 -46.70
CA GLU A 39 -35.04 -13.58 -45.90
C GLU A 39 -35.46 -13.94 -44.47
N ILE A 40 -35.07 -13.09 -43.51
CA ILE A 40 -35.41 -13.24 -42.09
C ILE A 40 -36.83 -12.69 -41.86
N VAL A 41 -37.78 -13.61 -41.60
CA VAL A 41 -39.20 -13.26 -41.39
C VAL A 41 -39.48 -13.06 -39.92
N ALA A 42 -38.89 -13.89 -39.02
CA ALA A 42 -39.07 -13.79 -37.58
C ALA A 42 -37.80 -14.11 -36.82
N SER A 43 -37.66 -13.50 -35.65
CA SER A 43 -36.64 -13.82 -34.67
C SER A 43 -37.31 -14.18 -33.35
N SER A 44 -37.00 -15.34 -32.80
CA SER A 44 -37.54 -15.84 -31.53
C SER A 44 -36.44 -15.72 -30.47
N GLU A 45 -36.54 -14.72 -29.61
CA GLU A 45 -35.56 -14.42 -28.57
C GLU A 45 -35.85 -15.05 -27.23
N GLU A 46 -37.14 -15.43 -27.01
CA GLU A 46 -37.59 -16.07 -25.78
C GLU A 46 -37.84 -17.56 -26.01
N ALA A 47 -37.68 -18.33 -24.93
CA ALA A 47 -37.98 -19.75 -24.96
C ALA A 47 -39.48 -20.00 -25.11
N GLY A 48 -39.86 -20.96 -25.94
CA GLY A 48 -41.24 -21.26 -26.16
C GLY A 48 -41.51 -22.14 -27.37
N LEU A 49 -42.80 -22.37 -27.63
CA LEU A 49 -43.31 -23.11 -28.77
C LEU A 49 -43.75 -22.14 -29.85
N TYR A 50 -43.17 -22.25 -31.02
CA TYR A 50 -43.41 -21.36 -32.15
C TYR A 50 -43.92 -22.14 -33.36
N PHE A 51 -44.67 -21.43 -34.22
CA PHE A 51 -45.20 -21.97 -35.45
C PHE A 51 -44.29 -21.56 -36.65
N LYS A 52 -44.05 -22.49 -37.55
CA LYS A 52 -43.42 -22.26 -38.84
C LYS A 52 -44.20 -22.92 -39.96
N VAL A 53 -44.15 -22.34 -41.17
CA VAL A 53 -44.75 -23.00 -42.34
C VAL A 53 -43.80 -24.08 -42.82
N PRO A 54 -44.21 -25.37 -42.74
CA PRO A 54 -43.36 -26.50 -43.16
C PRO A 54 -42.95 -26.33 -44.60
N VAL A 55 -41.73 -26.83 -44.94
CA VAL A 55 -41.17 -26.77 -46.31
C VAL A 55 -40.69 -25.37 -46.76
N ILE A 56 -41.39 -24.30 -46.37
CA ILE A 56 -41.08 -22.94 -46.81
C ILE A 56 -40.13 -22.27 -45.82
N ASN A 57 -40.40 -22.43 -44.54
CA ASN A 57 -39.64 -21.79 -43.48
C ASN A 57 -38.51 -22.72 -42.97
N ASN A 58 -37.29 -22.18 -42.99
CA ASN A 58 -36.11 -22.83 -42.36
C ASN A 58 -35.78 -22.11 -41.06
N VAL A 59 -35.54 -22.89 -39.97
CA VAL A 59 -35.20 -22.33 -38.65
C VAL A 59 -33.74 -22.63 -38.38
N LYS A 60 -33.00 -21.58 -37.98
CA LYS A 60 -31.60 -21.71 -37.55
C LYS A 60 -31.47 -21.31 -36.10
N PHE A 61 -30.86 -22.16 -35.31
CA PHE A 61 -30.62 -21.95 -33.88
C PHE A 61 -29.21 -21.39 -33.61
N PHE A 62 -29.11 -20.51 -32.62
CA PHE A 62 -27.87 -19.91 -32.15
C PHE A 62 -27.74 -20.10 -30.67
N ASP A 63 -26.58 -20.51 -30.20
CA ASP A 63 -26.26 -20.72 -28.79
C ASP A 63 -26.25 -19.37 -28.05
N ALA A 64 -27.16 -19.18 -27.10
CA ALA A 64 -27.31 -17.99 -26.27
C ALA A 64 -26.62 -18.09 -24.92
N ARG A 65 -25.98 -19.22 -24.64
CA ARG A 65 -25.21 -19.42 -23.41
C ARG A 65 -24.01 -18.48 -23.34
N ILE A 66 -23.56 -18.23 -22.13
CA ILE A 66 -22.32 -17.47 -21.91
C ILE A 66 -21.14 -18.28 -22.42
N GLN A 67 -20.47 -17.73 -23.45
CA GLN A 67 -19.28 -18.31 -24.05
C GLN A 67 -18.06 -17.57 -23.53
N THR A 68 -16.93 -18.28 -23.39
CA THR A 68 -15.64 -17.68 -23.04
C THR A 68 -14.76 -17.64 -24.27
N MET A 69 -14.17 -16.48 -24.50
CA MET A 69 -13.13 -16.27 -25.52
C MET A 69 -11.83 -15.98 -24.79
N ASP A 70 -10.84 -16.84 -24.96
CA ASP A 70 -9.48 -16.55 -24.53
C ASP A 70 -8.77 -15.73 -25.63
N ALA A 71 -8.29 -14.56 -25.25
CA ALA A 71 -7.44 -13.74 -26.13
C ALA A 71 -5.99 -14.25 -26.04
N ALA A 72 -5.31 -14.34 -27.15
CA ALA A 72 -3.89 -14.65 -27.16
C ALA A 72 -3.11 -13.54 -26.43
N PRO A 73 -2.02 -13.89 -25.70
CA PRO A 73 -1.17 -12.90 -25.07
C PRO A 73 -0.69 -11.85 -26.08
N GLN A 74 -0.84 -10.57 -25.72
CA GLN A 74 -0.48 -9.43 -26.55
C GLN A 74 0.41 -8.46 -25.80
N LEU A 75 1.26 -7.75 -26.56
CA LEU A 75 2.10 -6.69 -26.05
C LEU A 75 1.34 -5.34 -26.06
N TYR A 76 1.29 -4.71 -24.89
CA TYR A 76 0.68 -3.38 -24.72
C TYR A 76 1.71 -2.39 -24.19
N LEU A 77 1.78 -1.23 -24.83
CA LEU A 77 2.66 -0.16 -24.42
C LEU A 77 1.95 0.72 -23.35
N THR A 78 2.62 0.93 -22.23
CA THR A 78 2.14 1.82 -21.17
C THR A 78 2.51 3.28 -21.43
N ARG A 79 1.94 4.21 -20.64
CA ARG A 79 2.30 5.64 -20.66
C ARG A 79 3.81 5.87 -20.47
N GLU A 80 4.46 5.01 -19.72
CA GLU A 80 5.92 5.05 -19.47
C GLU A 80 6.74 4.42 -20.59
N LYS A 81 6.14 4.09 -21.74
CA LYS A 81 6.78 3.42 -22.89
C LYS A 81 7.40 2.06 -22.52
N LYS A 82 6.80 1.35 -21.57
CA LYS A 82 7.19 -0.02 -21.22
C LYS A 82 6.19 -1.01 -21.77
N ASN A 83 6.69 -2.13 -22.31
CA ASN A 83 5.88 -3.20 -22.82
C ASN A 83 5.39 -4.12 -21.69
N LEU A 84 4.09 -4.39 -21.68
CA LEU A 84 3.44 -5.38 -20.83
C LEU A 84 2.92 -6.52 -21.72
N VAL A 85 3.22 -7.75 -21.35
CA VAL A 85 2.58 -8.93 -21.91
C VAL A 85 1.32 -9.19 -21.11
N VAL A 86 0.18 -9.09 -21.78
CA VAL A 86 -1.13 -9.20 -21.11
C VAL A 86 -1.91 -10.35 -21.73
N ASP A 87 -2.41 -11.22 -20.86
CA ASP A 87 -3.30 -12.32 -21.17
C ASP A 87 -4.68 -12.01 -20.59
N SER A 88 -5.73 -12.13 -21.43
CA SER A 88 -7.09 -11.77 -21.05
C SER A 88 -8.11 -12.77 -21.56
N PHE A 89 -9.27 -12.79 -20.93
CA PHE A 89 -10.42 -13.51 -21.42
C PHE A 89 -11.68 -12.64 -21.35
N VAL A 90 -12.63 -12.98 -22.21
CA VAL A 90 -13.91 -12.28 -22.33
C VAL A 90 -15.05 -13.29 -22.24
N LYS A 91 -16.04 -12.98 -21.43
CA LYS A 91 -17.31 -13.69 -21.38
C LYS A 91 -18.34 -12.90 -22.16
N TRP A 92 -18.96 -13.55 -23.12
CA TRP A 92 -19.93 -12.96 -24.02
C TRP A 92 -21.08 -13.92 -24.33
N ARG A 93 -22.20 -13.36 -24.81
CA ARG A 93 -23.34 -14.15 -25.30
C ARG A 93 -24.01 -13.48 -26.48
N VAL A 94 -24.80 -14.23 -27.23
CA VAL A 94 -25.67 -13.69 -28.25
C VAL A 94 -26.90 -13.09 -27.58
N ARG A 95 -27.11 -11.78 -27.74
CA ARG A 95 -28.26 -11.03 -27.22
C ARG A 95 -29.38 -10.94 -28.26
N ASP A 96 -29.06 -10.56 -29.48
CA ASP A 96 -29.96 -10.45 -30.61
C ASP A 96 -29.47 -11.36 -31.75
N ALA A 97 -30.26 -12.40 -32.06
CA ALA A 97 -29.89 -13.36 -33.08
C ALA A 97 -29.95 -12.77 -34.49
N ARG A 98 -30.88 -11.82 -34.73
CA ARG A 98 -31.03 -11.18 -36.04
C ARG A 98 -29.80 -10.35 -36.40
N ASP A 99 -29.39 -9.47 -35.50
CA ASP A 99 -28.19 -8.64 -35.68
C ASP A 99 -26.92 -9.49 -35.75
N TYR A 100 -26.82 -10.53 -34.92
CA TYR A 100 -25.75 -11.47 -34.94
C TYR A 100 -25.59 -12.20 -36.28
N TYR A 101 -26.72 -12.62 -36.87
CA TYR A 101 -26.70 -13.26 -38.19
C TYR A 101 -26.39 -12.28 -39.32
N THR A 102 -27.05 -11.13 -39.35
CA THR A 102 -26.91 -10.17 -40.46
C THR A 102 -25.53 -9.53 -40.52
N LYS A 103 -24.92 -9.25 -39.38
CA LYS A 103 -23.65 -8.52 -39.31
C LYS A 103 -22.43 -9.43 -39.19
N LEU A 104 -22.59 -10.63 -38.60
CA LEU A 104 -21.51 -11.58 -38.36
C LEU A 104 -21.67 -12.91 -39.09
N GLY A 105 -22.75 -13.05 -39.89
CA GLY A 105 -23.05 -14.28 -40.62
C GLY A 105 -23.49 -15.45 -39.71
N GLY A 106 -23.75 -15.19 -38.43
CA GLY A 106 -24.12 -16.23 -37.45
C GLY A 106 -23.01 -17.22 -37.12
N LEU A 107 -21.75 -16.87 -37.39
CA LEU A 107 -20.58 -17.70 -37.12
C LEU A 107 -19.85 -17.24 -35.85
N ALA A 108 -19.67 -18.13 -34.90
CA ALA A 108 -18.95 -17.84 -33.66
C ALA A 108 -17.49 -17.43 -33.87
N SER A 109 -16.86 -17.90 -34.96
CA SER A 109 -15.51 -17.47 -35.35
C SER A 109 -15.43 -15.99 -35.69
N ASN A 110 -16.42 -15.47 -36.45
CA ASN A 110 -16.47 -14.07 -36.84
C ASN A 110 -16.71 -13.18 -35.59
N ALA A 111 -17.60 -13.62 -34.71
CA ALA A 111 -17.84 -12.95 -33.42
C ALA A 111 -16.56 -12.86 -32.59
N ARG A 112 -15.86 -14.00 -32.40
CA ARG A 112 -14.60 -14.03 -31.64
C ARG A 112 -13.52 -13.12 -32.25
N ASN A 113 -13.36 -13.15 -33.58
CA ASN A 113 -12.39 -12.29 -34.25
C ASN A 113 -12.69 -10.81 -34.05
N ARG A 114 -13.96 -10.43 -34.23
CA ARG A 114 -14.37 -9.04 -34.03
C ARG A 114 -14.24 -8.60 -32.57
N LEU A 115 -14.64 -9.47 -31.65
CA LEU A 115 -14.51 -9.25 -30.22
C LEU A 115 -13.03 -9.08 -29.82
N SER A 116 -12.16 -9.98 -30.28
CA SER A 116 -10.72 -9.90 -30.01
C SER A 116 -10.10 -8.57 -30.47
N GLN A 117 -10.45 -8.10 -31.66
CA GLN A 117 -9.98 -6.81 -32.16
C GLN A 117 -10.41 -5.66 -31.24
N ARG A 118 -11.69 -5.61 -30.87
CA ARG A 118 -12.23 -4.54 -30.00
C ARG A 118 -11.64 -4.56 -28.60
N VAL A 119 -11.46 -5.76 -28.03
CA VAL A 119 -10.80 -5.94 -26.73
C VAL A 119 -9.38 -5.43 -26.76
N ASN A 120 -8.61 -5.83 -27.80
CA ASN A 120 -7.23 -5.40 -27.95
C ASN A 120 -7.13 -3.88 -28.12
N ASP A 121 -8.02 -3.26 -28.88
CA ASP A 121 -8.05 -1.81 -29.05
C ASP A 121 -8.43 -1.06 -27.77
N ALA A 122 -9.41 -1.56 -27.03
CA ALA A 122 -9.80 -0.97 -25.75
C ALA A 122 -8.70 -1.11 -24.69
N LEU A 123 -8.07 -2.29 -24.57
CA LEU A 123 -6.95 -2.51 -23.68
C LEU A 123 -5.75 -1.63 -24.04
N ARG A 124 -5.46 -1.45 -25.34
CA ARG A 124 -4.39 -0.57 -25.81
C ARG A 124 -4.61 0.88 -25.43
N ARG A 125 -5.84 1.37 -25.57
CA ARG A 125 -6.20 2.73 -25.13
C ARG A 125 -6.03 2.91 -23.62
N GLU A 126 -6.54 1.96 -22.83
CA GLU A 126 -6.48 2.06 -21.37
C GLU A 126 -5.05 1.96 -20.82
N PHE A 127 -4.26 1.00 -21.30
CA PHE A 127 -2.88 0.83 -20.84
C PHE A 127 -1.96 1.97 -21.30
N GLY A 128 -2.22 2.54 -22.47
CA GLY A 128 -1.48 3.70 -22.98
C GLY A 128 -1.60 4.94 -22.09
N ASN A 129 -2.67 5.05 -21.32
CA ASN A 129 -2.93 6.15 -20.40
C ASN A 129 -2.45 5.91 -18.97
N ARG A 130 -2.01 4.68 -18.64
CA ARG A 130 -1.68 4.27 -17.27
C ARG A 130 -0.21 3.89 -17.11
N THR A 131 0.29 3.99 -15.86
CA THR A 131 1.64 3.52 -15.51
C THR A 131 1.64 2.01 -15.28
N VAL A 132 2.83 1.39 -15.37
CA VAL A 132 3.01 -0.04 -15.07
C VAL A 132 2.48 -0.39 -13.68
N GLN A 133 2.76 0.46 -12.69
CA GLN A 133 2.33 0.23 -11.32
C GLN A 133 0.80 0.26 -11.17
N GLN A 134 0.11 1.17 -11.84
CA GLN A 134 -1.35 1.24 -11.84
C GLN A 134 -2.00 -0.01 -12.45
N VAL A 135 -1.39 -0.57 -13.50
CA VAL A 135 -1.89 -1.78 -14.17
C VAL A 135 -1.62 -3.04 -13.32
N ILE A 136 -0.46 -3.13 -12.67
CA ILE A 136 -0.05 -4.34 -11.92
C ILE A 136 -0.64 -4.38 -10.52
N SER A 137 -0.60 -3.29 -9.77
CA SER A 137 -0.89 -3.26 -8.33
C SER A 137 -2.11 -2.44 -7.92
N GLY A 138 -2.72 -1.68 -8.85
CA GLY A 138 -3.77 -0.73 -8.50
C GLY A 138 -5.16 -1.15 -8.99
N ASP A 139 -5.72 -0.38 -9.89
CA ASP A 139 -7.14 -0.27 -10.20
C ASP A 139 -7.64 -1.29 -11.24
N ARG A 140 -7.21 -2.55 -11.15
CA ARG A 140 -7.60 -3.60 -12.13
C ARG A 140 -9.09 -3.71 -12.32
N VAL A 141 -9.88 -3.63 -11.25
CA VAL A 141 -11.34 -3.73 -11.31
C VAL A 141 -11.93 -2.54 -12.06
N GLU A 142 -11.45 -1.35 -11.80
CA GLU A 142 -11.87 -0.13 -12.48
C GLU A 142 -11.53 -0.19 -13.97
N ILE A 143 -10.28 -0.55 -14.30
CA ILE A 143 -9.82 -0.72 -15.69
C ILE A 143 -10.73 -1.70 -16.44
N MET A 144 -11.02 -2.85 -15.84
CA MET A 144 -11.86 -3.88 -16.47
C MET A 144 -13.30 -3.42 -16.64
N THR A 145 -13.83 -2.65 -15.70
CA THR A 145 -15.17 -2.06 -15.81
C THR A 145 -15.26 -1.07 -16.97
N ILE A 146 -14.28 -0.17 -17.09
CA ILE A 146 -14.21 0.80 -18.19
C ILE A 146 -14.06 0.08 -19.53
N VAL A 147 -13.15 -0.89 -19.63
CA VAL A 147 -12.93 -1.68 -20.85
C VAL A 147 -14.19 -2.44 -21.23
N ARG A 148 -14.86 -3.11 -20.28
CA ARG A 148 -16.12 -3.81 -20.51
C ARG A 148 -17.20 -2.87 -21.07
N THR A 149 -17.41 -1.73 -20.44
CA THR A 149 -18.45 -0.76 -20.85
C THR A 149 -18.16 -0.24 -22.26
N ASN A 150 -16.93 0.17 -22.54
CA ASN A 150 -16.55 0.67 -23.86
C ASN A 150 -16.71 -0.39 -24.96
N ILE A 151 -16.39 -1.65 -24.67
CA ILE A 151 -16.55 -2.74 -25.64
C ILE A 151 -18.02 -3.07 -25.84
N ASP A 152 -18.82 -3.14 -24.74
CA ASP A 152 -20.25 -3.46 -24.83
C ASP A 152 -21.00 -2.42 -25.67
N ASP A 153 -20.73 -1.13 -25.49
CA ASP A 153 -21.30 -0.04 -26.29
C ASP A 153 -20.97 -0.17 -27.77
N GLU A 154 -19.73 -0.54 -28.12
CA GLU A 154 -19.31 -0.70 -29.51
C GLU A 154 -19.86 -2.00 -30.17
N ILE A 155 -20.07 -3.06 -29.41
CA ILE A 155 -20.42 -4.41 -29.90
C ILE A 155 -21.90 -4.72 -29.78
N SER A 156 -22.62 -4.04 -28.88
CA SER A 156 -24.08 -4.23 -28.71
C SER A 156 -24.84 -4.16 -30.04
N SER A 157 -24.42 -3.28 -30.94
CA SER A 157 -24.97 -3.16 -32.28
C SER A 157 -24.79 -4.40 -33.16
N LEU A 158 -23.88 -5.34 -32.81
CA LEU A 158 -23.66 -6.58 -33.55
C LEU A 158 -24.49 -7.76 -33.03
N GLY A 159 -25.40 -7.51 -32.10
CA GLY A 159 -26.22 -8.55 -31.47
C GLY A 159 -25.49 -9.38 -30.42
N ILE A 160 -24.36 -8.91 -29.92
CA ILE A 160 -23.55 -9.55 -28.89
C ILE A 160 -23.55 -8.67 -27.64
N GLU A 161 -23.58 -9.31 -26.46
CA GLU A 161 -23.44 -8.68 -25.16
C GLU A 161 -22.15 -9.17 -24.48
N VAL A 162 -21.34 -8.23 -23.99
CA VAL A 162 -20.13 -8.55 -23.19
C VAL A 162 -20.49 -8.54 -21.72
N ILE A 163 -20.47 -9.72 -21.12
CA ILE A 163 -20.79 -9.94 -19.69
C ILE A 163 -19.64 -9.49 -18.81
N ASP A 164 -18.40 -9.93 -19.12
CA ASP A 164 -17.23 -9.69 -18.30
C ASP A 164 -15.95 -9.72 -19.13
N VAL A 165 -15.00 -8.86 -18.74
CA VAL A 165 -13.65 -8.83 -19.31
C VAL A 165 -12.67 -8.90 -18.16
N ARG A 166 -11.72 -9.85 -18.21
CA ARG A 166 -10.73 -10.01 -17.15
C ARG A 166 -9.33 -10.27 -17.69
N LEU A 167 -8.37 -9.73 -16.94
CA LEU A 167 -6.95 -10.05 -17.15
C LEU A 167 -6.61 -11.34 -16.40
N LYS A 168 -6.02 -12.31 -17.10
CA LYS A 168 -5.48 -13.52 -16.50
C LYS A 168 -4.11 -13.25 -15.89
N ARG A 169 -3.25 -12.63 -16.68
CA ARG A 169 -1.86 -12.38 -16.35
C ARG A 169 -1.40 -11.05 -16.97
N VAL A 170 -0.59 -10.33 -16.23
CA VAL A 170 0.07 -9.11 -16.67
C VAL A 170 1.52 -9.21 -16.24
N ASP A 171 2.41 -9.39 -17.20
CA ASP A 171 3.84 -9.50 -16.96
C ASP A 171 4.58 -8.39 -17.70
N LEU A 172 5.72 -8.01 -17.18
CA LEU A 172 6.66 -7.18 -17.92
C LEU A 172 7.33 -8.05 -19.00
N ASP A 173 7.66 -7.41 -20.11
CA ASP A 173 8.49 -8.06 -21.13
C ASP A 173 9.77 -8.61 -20.46
N PRO A 174 10.10 -9.90 -20.65
CA PRO A 174 11.26 -10.54 -20.01
C PRO A 174 12.57 -9.78 -20.20
N ASP A 175 12.77 -9.16 -21.36
CA ASP A 175 13.98 -8.40 -21.68
C ASP A 175 14.12 -7.10 -20.89
N ILE A 176 13.01 -6.58 -20.37
CA ILE A 176 12.95 -5.32 -19.61
C ILE A 176 12.83 -5.60 -18.11
N SER A 177 12.28 -6.74 -17.76
CA SER A 177 11.91 -7.11 -16.38
C SER A 177 13.09 -6.97 -15.43
N GLU A 178 14.24 -7.56 -15.76
CA GLU A 178 15.44 -7.54 -14.91
C GLU A 178 15.96 -6.11 -14.65
N ARG A 179 16.01 -5.27 -15.68
CA ARG A 179 16.46 -3.87 -15.54
C ARG A 179 15.49 -3.01 -14.71
N VAL A 180 14.19 -3.30 -14.80
CA VAL A 180 13.19 -2.61 -14.01
C VAL A 180 13.25 -3.03 -12.55
N TYR A 181 13.42 -4.32 -12.26
CA TYR A 181 13.61 -4.81 -10.89
C TYR A 181 14.86 -4.23 -10.25
N GLN A 182 16.00 -4.25 -10.95
CA GLN A 182 17.24 -3.64 -10.46
C GLN A 182 17.08 -2.13 -10.17
N ARG A 183 16.38 -1.40 -11.06
CA ARG A 183 16.08 0.02 -10.82
C ARG A 183 15.18 0.23 -9.62
N MET A 184 14.13 -0.57 -9.47
CA MET A 184 13.23 -0.48 -8.31
C MET A 184 13.94 -0.81 -7.00
N GLU A 185 14.81 -1.82 -7.01
CA GLU A 185 15.64 -2.19 -5.87
C GLU A 185 16.61 -1.06 -5.50
N ALA A 186 17.31 -0.49 -6.48
CA ALA A 186 18.20 0.64 -6.28
C ALA A 186 17.45 1.86 -5.73
N GLU A 187 16.27 2.19 -6.25
CA GLU A 187 15.44 3.29 -5.77
C GLU A 187 14.95 3.06 -4.34
N ARG A 188 14.46 1.86 -4.02
CA ARG A 188 14.07 1.51 -2.65
C ARG A 188 15.25 1.56 -1.69
N SER A 189 16.42 1.07 -2.12
CA SER A 189 17.67 1.17 -1.34
C SER A 189 18.05 2.63 -1.08
N ARG A 190 17.93 3.49 -2.09
CA ARG A 190 18.19 4.94 -1.97
C ARG A 190 17.26 5.60 -0.96
N VAL A 191 15.95 5.35 -1.07
CA VAL A 191 14.95 5.87 -0.13
C VAL A 191 15.22 5.39 1.30
N ALA A 192 15.54 4.11 1.46
CA ALA A 192 15.87 3.56 2.77
C ALA A 192 17.14 4.17 3.37
N LYS A 193 18.16 4.43 2.56
CA LYS A 193 19.39 5.13 2.99
C LYS A 193 19.09 6.57 3.40
N ASP A 194 18.28 7.30 2.62
CA ASP A 194 17.89 8.68 2.93
C ASP A 194 17.12 8.76 4.26
N LEU A 195 16.14 7.87 4.46
CA LEU A 195 15.38 7.80 5.72
C LEU A 195 16.27 7.47 6.92
N ARG A 196 17.24 6.54 6.76
CA ARG A 196 18.20 6.23 7.84
C ARG A 196 19.12 7.42 8.13
N ALA A 197 19.59 8.10 7.10
CA ALA A 197 20.45 9.28 7.26
C ALA A 197 19.72 10.41 7.99
N ARG A 198 18.48 10.70 7.61
CA ARG A 198 17.62 11.67 8.31
C ARG A 198 17.34 11.24 9.75
N GLY A 199 17.08 9.96 9.97
CA GLY A 199 16.91 9.42 11.32
C GLY A 199 18.15 9.59 12.18
N ALA A 200 19.33 9.33 11.63
CA ALA A 200 20.62 9.55 12.32
C ALA A 200 20.86 11.03 12.62
N GLU A 201 20.59 11.93 11.66
CA GLU A 201 20.69 13.38 11.85
C GLU A 201 19.80 13.87 13.01
N VAL A 202 18.53 13.45 13.02
CA VAL A 202 17.58 13.82 14.08
C VAL A 202 18.04 13.26 15.43
N ALA A 203 18.49 12.01 15.47
CA ALA A 203 19.01 11.40 16.70
C ALA A 203 20.22 12.15 17.26
N GLU A 204 21.14 12.56 16.38
CA GLU A 204 22.32 13.33 16.79
C GLU A 204 21.94 14.73 17.30
N LYS A 205 21.01 15.41 16.65
CA LYS A 205 20.47 16.68 17.15
C LYS A 205 19.83 16.55 18.54
N ILE A 206 19.06 15.50 18.76
CA ILE A 206 18.44 15.24 20.07
C ILE A 206 19.51 14.97 21.12
N ARG A 207 20.53 14.15 20.83
CA ARG A 207 21.64 13.87 21.76
C ARG A 207 22.40 15.15 22.11
N ALA A 208 22.80 15.90 21.08
CA ALA A 208 23.57 17.15 21.28
C ALA A 208 22.77 18.17 22.12
N ASN A 209 21.48 18.32 21.88
CA ASN A 209 20.62 19.19 22.69
C ASN A 209 20.50 18.69 24.15
N SER A 210 20.33 17.38 24.34
CA SER A 210 20.24 16.81 25.69
C SER A 210 21.56 16.92 26.45
N ASP A 211 22.70 16.71 25.80
CA ASP A 211 24.02 16.88 26.41
C ASP A 211 24.30 18.34 26.78
N ARG A 212 23.89 19.28 25.90
CA ARG A 212 23.94 20.70 26.19
C ARG A 212 23.08 21.06 27.42
N GLU A 213 21.85 20.59 27.45
CA GLU A 213 20.92 20.86 28.55
C GLU A 213 21.44 20.26 29.86
N ARG A 214 21.95 19.02 29.83
CA ARG A 214 22.61 18.39 30.97
C ARG A 214 23.79 19.23 31.48
N THR A 215 24.63 19.74 30.58
CA THR A 215 25.79 20.58 30.95
C THR A 215 25.33 21.87 31.63
N ILE A 216 24.31 22.52 31.08
CA ILE A 216 23.73 23.74 31.67
C ILE A 216 23.14 23.48 33.05
N ILE A 217 22.38 22.38 33.21
CA ILE A 217 21.78 22.01 34.50
C ILE A 217 22.88 21.74 35.53
N LEU A 218 23.92 20.97 35.19
CA LEU A 218 25.03 20.68 36.09
C LEU A 218 25.83 21.95 36.47
N ALA A 219 26.09 22.83 35.48
CA ALA A 219 26.79 24.07 35.74
C ALA A 219 25.98 25.00 36.67
N ASN A 220 24.69 25.12 36.47
CA ASN A 220 23.80 25.91 37.34
C ASN A 220 23.72 25.29 38.75
N ALA A 221 23.61 23.97 38.87
CA ALA A 221 23.59 23.28 40.17
C ALA A 221 24.90 23.49 40.93
N ASN A 222 26.05 23.37 40.26
CA ASN A 222 27.35 23.62 40.86
C ASN A 222 27.47 25.09 41.28
N LYS A 223 27.07 26.03 40.42
CA LYS A 223 27.06 27.48 40.77
C LYS A 223 26.25 27.72 42.04
N THR A 224 25.01 27.22 42.07
CA THR A 224 24.16 27.41 43.27
C THR A 224 24.73 26.74 44.52
N SER A 225 25.36 25.57 44.36
CA SER A 225 26.06 24.89 45.45
C SER A 225 27.23 25.71 46.01
N GLU A 226 28.06 26.25 45.14
CA GLU A 226 29.20 27.07 45.54
C GLU A 226 28.74 28.41 46.15
N GLU A 227 27.69 29.05 45.60
CA GLU A 227 27.11 30.26 46.15
C GLU A 227 26.53 29.99 47.57
N LEU A 228 25.81 28.87 47.75
CA LEU A 228 25.27 28.49 49.06
C LEU A 228 26.38 28.20 50.08
N ARG A 229 27.42 27.45 49.66
CA ARG A 229 28.60 27.16 50.49
C ARG A 229 29.34 28.45 50.86
N GLY A 230 29.59 29.29 49.88
CA GLY A 230 30.28 30.59 50.12
C GLY A 230 29.51 31.49 51.07
N ASN A 231 28.17 31.56 50.93
CA ASN A 231 27.33 32.33 51.85
C ASN A 231 27.30 31.68 53.25
N GLY A 232 27.29 30.35 53.34
CA GLY A 232 27.42 29.64 54.61
C GLY A 232 28.75 29.91 55.30
N ASP A 233 29.86 29.83 54.58
CA ASP A 233 31.20 30.10 55.11
C ASP A 233 31.37 31.57 55.53
N ALA A 234 30.83 32.49 54.72
CA ALA A 234 30.82 33.94 55.07
C ALA A 234 30.05 34.20 56.34
N THR A 235 28.83 33.60 56.48
CA THR A 235 28.02 33.72 57.66
C THR A 235 28.68 33.10 58.88
N ALA A 236 29.25 31.90 58.76
CA ALA A 236 29.99 31.26 59.84
C ALA A 236 31.18 32.11 60.28
N THR A 237 31.98 32.65 59.31
CA THR A 237 33.10 33.52 59.55
C THR A 237 32.67 34.79 60.29
N PHE A 238 31.56 35.41 59.90
CA PHE A 238 31.03 36.59 60.58
C PHE A 238 30.62 36.25 62.01
N ILE A 239 29.86 35.20 62.25
CA ILE A 239 29.46 34.78 63.59
C ILE A 239 30.69 34.47 64.49
N TYR A 240 31.68 33.79 63.95
CA TYR A 240 32.92 33.51 64.69
C TYR A 240 33.71 34.78 64.98
N ALA A 241 33.81 35.72 64.01
CA ALA A 241 34.50 36.96 64.21
C ALA A 241 33.82 37.85 65.26
N GLU A 242 32.48 37.88 65.29
CA GLU A 242 31.70 38.62 66.28
C GLU A 242 31.87 38.01 67.67
N ALA A 243 31.70 36.65 67.78
CA ALA A 243 31.85 35.95 69.06
C ALA A 243 33.26 36.08 69.66
N PHE A 244 34.27 35.96 68.81
CA PHE A 244 35.67 35.99 69.26
C PHE A 244 36.23 37.42 69.46
N SER A 245 35.57 38.43 68.95
CA SER A 245 35.90 39.81 69.18
C SER A 245 35.59 40.28 70.62
N GLN A 246 34.69 39.54 71.31
CA GLN A 246 34.29 39.84 72.71
C GLN A 246 35.45 39.59 73.69
N ASP A 247 36.28 38.56 73.49
CA ASP A 247 37.50 38.26 74.27
C ASP A 247 38.61 37.71 73.37
N ARG A 248 39.51 38.59 72.97
CA ARG A 248 40.58 38.26 72.04
C ARG A 248 41.64 37.33 72.64
N GLU A 249 41.89 37.45 73.94
CA GLU A 249 42.90 36.67 74.60
C GLU A 249 42.44 35.24 74.82
N PHE A 250 41.19 35.04 75.21
CA PHE A 250 40.56 33.74 75.29
C PHE A 250 40.54 33.05 73.91
N TYR A 251 40.22 33.78 72.85
CA TYR A 251 40.23 33.22 71.51
C TYR A 251 41.62 32.77 71.07
N ARG A 252 42.66 33.56 71.34
CA ARG A 252 44.04 33.21 71.03
C ARG A 252 44.44 31.93 71.73
N MET A 253 44.12 31.83 73.01
CA MET A 253 44.37 30.60 73.79
C MET A 253 43.60 29.41 73.22
N TYR A 254 42.31 29.51 72.97
CA TYR A 254 41.48 28.48 72.45
C TYR A 254 41.96 27.99 71.08
N ARG A 255 42.31 28.91 70.18
CA ARG A 255 42.88 28.59 68.85
C ARG A 255 44.21 27.87 68.96
N SER A 256 45.08 28.34 69.81
CA SER A 256 46.36 27.68 70.06
C SER A 256 46.21 26.25 70.58
N LEU A 257 45.32 26.03 71.53
CA LEU A 257 45.00 24.68 72.03
C LEU A 257 44.44 23.75 70.94
N ASN A 258 43.51 24.28 70.13
CA ASN A 258 43.00 23.50 68.99
C ASN A 258 44.05 23.25 67.91
N ALA A 259 44.97 24.17 67.67
CA ALA A 259 46.08 23.95 66.80
C ALA A 259 47.05 22.87 67.35
N TYR A 260 47.29 22.90 68.62
CA TYR A 260 48.09 21.86 69.29
C TYR A 260 47.47 20.47 69.12
N THR A 261 46.17 20.29 69.39
CA THR A 261 45.51 19.01 69.24
C THR A 261 45.60 18.48 67.84
N ARG A 262 45.44 19.33 66.82
CA ARG A 262 45.52 18.93 65.38
C ARG A 262 46.97 18.64 64.95
N THR A 263 47.96 19.40 65.47
CA THR A 263 49.37 19.22 65.10
C THR A 263 49.94 17.96 65.74
N PHE A 264 49.51 17.63 66.94
CA PHE A 264 50.04 16.45 67.70
C PHE A 264 49.13 15.20 67.61
N ASP A 265 48.17 15.17 66.71
CA ASP A 265 47.18 14.10 66.55
C ASP A 265 47.80 12.85 65.90
N SER A 266 48.93 12.95 65.20
CA SER A 266 49.62 11.82 64.57
C SER A 266 50.98 11.50 65.21
N PRO A 267 51.21 10.24 65.64
CA PRO A 267 52.48 9.83 66.26
C PRO A 267 53.64 9.78 65.27
N ASP A 268 53.37 9.86 63.95
CA ASP A 268 54.42 9.72 62.92
C ASP A 268 55.04 11.06 62.50
N ASN A 269 54.63 12.18 63.12
CA ASN A 269 55.12 13.51 62.76
C ASN A 269 56.40 13.85 63.59
N LEU A 270 57.51 14.04 62.89
CA LEU A 270 58.71 14.60 63.49
C LEU A 270 58.59 16.15 63.54
N LEU A 271 58.45 16.68 64.76
CA LEU A 271 58.37 18.12 64.96
C LEU A 271 59.70 18.68 65.46
N VAL A 272 60.24 19.62 64.71
CA VAL A 272 61.36 20.47 65.19
C VAL A 272 60.73 21.73 65.72
N ILE A 273 60.82 21.87 67.04
CA ILE A 273 60.14 22.95 67.77
C ILE A 273 61.16 23.93 68.27
N GLU A 274 60.84 25.25 68.06
CA GLU A 274 61.50 26.36 68.80
C GLU A 274 60.58 26.74 69.95
N PRO A 275 60.96 26.44 71.21
CA PRO A 275 60.10 26.63 72.35
C PRO A 275 59.75 28.09 72.63
N SER A 276 60.51 29.05 72.12
CA SER A 276 60.30 30.49 72.26
C SER A 276 59.34 31.08 71.23
N SER A 277 58.84 30.29 70.30
CA SER A 277 57.92 30.79 69.25
C SER A 277 56.58 31.17 69.83
N GLU A 278 55.92 32.16 69.21
CA GLU A 278 54.57 32.63 69.61
C GLU A 278 53.52 31.50 69.60
N PHE A 279 53.75 30.48 68.79
CA PHE A 279 52.86 29.27 68.72
C PHE A 279 52.81 28.53 70.05
N PHE A 280 53.95 28.42 70.82
CA PHE A 280 53.99 27.72 72.12
C PHE A 280 53.80 28.65 73.31
N ARG A 281 53.40 29.87 73.15
CA ARG A 281 53.20 30.87 74.19
C ARG A 281 52.34 30.34 75.35
N TYR A 282 51.20 29.72 75.06
CA TYR A 282 50.31 29.15 76.05
C TYR A 282 50.72 27.72 76.56
N PHE A 283 51.66 27.10 75.90
CA PHE A 283 52.20 25.83 76.38
C PHE A 283 53.25 26.03 77.46
N ASN A 284 54.03 27.10 77.36
CA ASN A 284 55.12 27.41 78.31
C ASN A 284 54.68 28.21 79.55
N THR A 285 53.56 28.89 79.51
CA THR A 285 53.10 29.82 80.55
C THR A 285 51.80 29.28 81.19
N ALA A 286 51.94 28.77 82.42
CA ALA A 286 50.80 28.30 83.19
C ALA A 286 49.86 29.40 83.74
N LYS A 287 50.25 30.67 83.61
CA LYS A 287 49.42 31.82 83.89
C LYS A 287 49.36 32.73 82.68
N PRO A 288 48.17 33.12 82.21
CA PRO A 288 48.05 34.18 81.24
C PRO A 288 48.57 35.50 81.88
N ASP A 289 49.50 36.18 81.20
CA ASP A 289 49.75 37.57 81.53
C ASP A 289 48.48 38.39 81.28
N LEU A 290 47.78 38.67 82.33
CA LEU A 290 46.72 39.71 82.30
C LEU A 290 47.48 41.04 82.19
N ALA A 291 47.69 41.46 80.94
CA ALA A 291 48.18 42.81 80.70
C ALA A 291 47.05 43.80 81.01
N ASP A 292 47.37 44.68 81.90
CA ASP A 292 46.56 45.87 82.26
C ASP A 292 46.07 46.67 81.04
#